data_fc9be8a6c705b3753958d37f71855a68
#
_entry.id   fc9be8a6c705b3753958d37f71855a68
#
_cell.length_a   1.000
_cell.length_b   1.000
_cell.length_c   1.000
_cell.angle_alpha   90.00
_cell.angle_beta   90.00
_cell.angle_gamma   90.00
#
_symmetry.space_group_name_H-M   'P 1'
#
loop_
_entity.id
_entity.type
_entity.pdbx_description
1 polymer ?
#
loop_
_entity_poly.entity_id
_entity_poly.type
_entity_poly.pdbx_seq_one_letter_code
_entity_poly.pdbx_strand_id
1 'polypeptide(L)'
;MDDNKKETIGIILLNLGGPDSIQAVRPFLYNLFSDKQIIKLGLSFMQRSLAWLISTIRSKKTKKMYSLIGNKSPILDITMAQAKALEVALNLSSIKSPQPPFTKGGYTGEKITPPFTKGGLGGITNSSPSFRVYIGMCYWHPLIEEVIPEIHNAGIKKLIAISLYPQYSVATSGSSFSRLKAVVADYPIEIFCISSWFKHPLYIEALVDVIKKGMESFRQETEVKSQKSKVSLSPNNPPNPPLEKGGKGGFERMGDVHVLFSAHSLPQKIIDEGDPYVSQILGTIGEITKIIQIKWHLSYQSKSGPVKWLEPSTDEKLKELAEKGVKNVLVVPISFISDHIETLYEIDILYKNLAEKLGITLKRVDSLNTHPHFIEALKDMVQKNVKEAGWPV
;
A
#
# COMPACT_ATOMS: atom_id res chain seq x y z
N MET A 1 20.88 39.98 9.31
CA MET A 1 20.79 38.49 9.47
C MET A 1 19.31 38.18 9.49
N ASP A 2 18.83 37.53 8.42
CA ASP A 2 17.40 37.23 8.25
C ASP A 2 17.06 35.97 9.05
N ASP A 3 16.70 36.14 10.33
CA ASP A 3 16.42 35.04 11.27
C ASP A 3 14.99 34.45 11.11
N ASN A 4 14.33 34.72 9.99
CA ASN A 4 12.95 34.33 9.80
C ASN A 4 12.76 33.26 8.68
N LYS A 5 13.82 32.50 8.33
CA LYS A 5 13.66 31.43 7.35
C LYS A 5 13.05 30.22 8.05
N LYS A 6 11.75 30.01 7.82
CA LYS A 6 10.99 28.86 8.32
C LYS A 6 11.74 27.55 8.02
N GLU A 7 12.06 26.78 9.05
CA GLU A 7 12.76 25.50 8.87
C GLU A 7 11.88 24.55 8.07
N THR A 8 12.46 23.93 7.04
CA THR A 8 11.76 22.94 6.21
C THR A 8 12.24 21.55 6.59
N ILE A 9 11.30 20.69 6.97
CA ILE A 9 11.56 19.27 7.26
C ILE A 9 11.29 18.47 5.98
N GLY A 10 12.27 17.71 5.52
CA GLY A 10 12.12 16.77 4.42
C GLY A 10 11.45 15.49 4.87
N ILE A 11 10.61 14.92 4.03
CA ILE A 11 10.12 13.55 4.16
C ILE A 11 10.55 12.79 2.90
N ILE A 12 11.12 11.61 3.04
CA ILE A 12 11.38 10.73 1.90
C ILE A 12 10.55 9.45 2.03
N LEU A 13 9.70 9.21 1.03
CA LEU A 13 8.95 7.96 0.89
C LEU A 13 9.81 6.95 0.15
N LEU A 14 10.16 5.85 0.81
CA LEU A 14 11.01 4.79 0.26
C LEU A 14 10.16 3.67 -0.31
N ASN A 15 10.44 3.30 -1.56
CA ASN A 15 9.75 2.21 -2.24
C ASN A 15 10.72 1.41 -3.13
N LEU A 16 10.27 0.25 -3.63
CA LEU A 16 11.05 -0.62 -4.51
C LEU A 16 11.40 0.07 -5.83
N GLY A 17 10.44 0.79 -6.39
CA GLY A 17 10.47 1.22 -7.78
C GLY A 17 9.96 0.15 -8.74
N GLY A 18 9.85 0.53 -10.00
CA GLY A 18 9.42 -0.38 -11.05
C GLY A 18 9.70 0.22 -12.43
N PRO A 19 9.79 -0.60 -13.48
CA PRO A 19 10.13 -0.10 -14.81
C PRO A 19 9.03 0.82 -15.34
N ASP A 20 9.42 1.99 -15.81
CA ASP A 20 8.57 3.02 -16.42
C ASP A 20 8.22 2.75 -17.90
N SER A 21 8.85 1.73 -18.47
CA SER A 21 8.67 1.31 -19.86
C SER A 21 9.07 -0.16 -20.04
N ILE A 22 8.67 -0.76 -21.17
CA ILE A 22 9.09 -2.13 -21.52
C ILE A 22 10.62 -2.23 -21.70
N GLN A 23 11.26 -1.18 -22.14
CA GLN A 23 12.72 -1.10 -22.30
C GLN A 23 13.43 -1.11 -20.95
N ALA A 24 12.85 -0.48 -19.95
CA ALA A 24 13.36 -0.38 -18.59
C ALA A 24 13.31 -1.70 -17.81
N VAL A 25 12.52 -2.69 -18.25
CA VAL A 25 12.35 -3.96 -17.51
C VAL A 25 13.68 -4.69 -17.27
N ARG A 26 14.56 -4.79 -18.25
CA ARG A 26 15.83 -5.49 -18.05
C ARG A 26 16.80 -4.73 -17.14
N PRO A 27 17.06 -3.41 -17.31
CA PRO A 27 17.87 -2.65 -16.37
C PRO A 27 17.31 -2.68 -14.95
N PHE A 28 16.00 -2.54 -14.75
CA PHE A 28 15.35 -2.68 -13.45
C PHE A 28 15.64 -4.04 -12.80
N LEU A 29 15.45 -5.14 -13.53
CA LEU A 29 15.76 -6.48 -13.03
C LEU A 29 17.24 -6.65 -12.71
N TYR A 30 18.14 -6.04 -13.50
CA TYR A 30 19.56 -6.06 -13.22
C TYR A 30 19.89 -5.37 -11.88
N ASN A 31 19.32 -4.18 -11.64
CA ASN A 31 19.49 -3.48 -10.39
C ASN A 31 18.99 -4.32 -9.20
N LEU A 32 17.79 -4.89 -9.32
CA LEU A 32 17.18 -5.73 -8.29
C LEU A 32 18.03 -6.98 -7.97
N PHE A 33 18.51 -7.71 -8.99
CA PHE A 33 19.33 -8.91 -8.79
C PHE A 33 20.78 -8.61 -8.40
N SER A 34 21.22 -7.37 -8.58
CA SER A 34 22.55 -6.93 -8.15
C SER A 34 22.62 -6.66 -6.64
N ASP A 35 21.47 -6.50 -5.96
CA ASP A 35 21.41 -6.24 -4.53
C ASP A 35 21.65 -7.53 -3.73
N LYS A 36 22.79 -7.57 -3.00
CA LYS A 36 23.18 -8.70 -2.15
C LYS A 36 22.33 -8.85 -0.89
N GLN A 37 21.64 -7.78 -0.48
CA GLN A 37 20.78 -7.83 0.71
C GLN A 37 19.48 -8.58 0.42
N ILE A 38 19.01 -8.55 -0.83
CA ILE A 38 17.80 -9.26 -1.25
C ILE A 38 18.14 -10.67 -1.76
N ILE A 39 19.11 -10.78 -2.66
CA ILE A 39 19.42 -12.05 -3.33
C ILE A 39 20.94 -12.28 -3.33
N LYS A 40 21.36 -13.29 -2.57
CA LYS A 40 22.75 -13.74 -2.60
C LYS A 40 22.95 -14.75 -3.74
N LEU A 41 23.51 -14.31 -4.85
CA LEU A 41 23.77 -15.13 -6.03
C LEU A 41 25.21 -15.71 -5.96
N GLY A 42 25.48 -16.61 -5.03
CA GLY A 42 26.79 -17.24 -4.90
C GLY A 42 27.88 -16.33 -4.30
N LEU A 43 29.11 -16.42 -4.82
CA LEU A 43 30.24 -15.63 -4.32
C LEU A 43 30.10 -14.14 -4.72
N SER A 44 30.52 -13.26 -3.82
CA SER A 44 30.30 -11.80 -3.97
C SER A 44 30.82 -11.17 -5.27
N PHE A 45 31.89 -11.70 -5.83
CA PHE A 45 32.46 -11.21 -7.10
C PHE A 45 31.63 -11.66 -8.33
N MET A 46 30.84 -12.72 -8.21
CA MET A 46 29.99 -13.23 -9.30
C MET A 46 28.60 -12.55 -9.34
N GLN A 47 28.22 -11.80 -8.29
CA GLN A 47 26.88 -11.22 -8.14
C GLN A 47 26.44 -10.44 -9.39
N ARG A 48 27.26 -9.52 -9.89
CA ARG A 48 26.91 -8.67 -11.05
C ARG A 48 26.76 -9.47 -12.33
N SER A 49 27.66 -10.43 -12.58
CA SER A 49 27.59 -11.29 -13.77
C SER A 49 26.37 -12.18 -13.76
N LEU A 50 26.05 -12.77 -12.61
CA LEU A 50 24.84 -13.57 -12.44
C LEU A 50 23.57 -12.72 -12.53
N ALA A 51 23.55 -11.53 -11.96
CA ALA A 51 22.46 -10.57 -12.08
C ALA A 51 22.22 -10.19 -13.54
N TRP A 52 23.27 -9.96 -14.32
CA TRP A 52 23.16 -9.69 -15.75
C TRP A 52 22.55 -10.87 -16.53
N LEU A 53 23.02 -12.08 -16.27
CA LEU A 53 22.50 -13.29 -16.89
C LEU A 53 21.02 -13.52 -16.55
N ILE A 54 20.68 -13.49 -15.26
CA ILE A 54 19.31 -13.71 -14.77
C ILE A 54 18.37 -12.63 -15.32
N SER A 55 18.77 -11.36 -15.28
CA SER A 55 17.95 -10.24 -15.80
C SER A 55 17.71 -10.40 -17.30
N THR A 56 18.69 -10.87 -18.06
CA THR A 56 18.57 -11.13 -19.49
C THR A 56 17.56 -12.25 -19.77
N ILE A 57 17.70 -13.38 -19.10
CA ILE A 57 16.79 -14.53 -19.26
C ILE A 57 15.36 -14.20 -18.85
N ARG A 58 15.20 -13.54 -17.69
CA ARG A 58 13.87 -13.24 -17.13
C ARG A 58 13.17 -12.07 -17.83
N SER A 59 13.93 -11.16 -18.47
CA SER A 59 13.36 -9.94 -19.08
C SER A 59 12.26 -10.24 -20.09
N LYS A 60 12.40 -11.29 -20.91
CA LYS A 60 11.38 -11.65 -21.92
C LYS A 60 10.02 -11.97 -21.29
N LYS A 61 10.02 -12.81 -20.23
CA LYS A 61 8.80 -13.17 -19.50
C LYS A 61 8.22 -11.95 -18.77
N THR A 62 9.08 -11.18 -18.10
CA THR A 62 8.65 -10.01 -17.33
C THR A 62 8.10 -8.90 -18.24
N LYS A 63 8.69 -8.66 -19.42
CA LYS A 63 8.13 -7.75 -20.44
C LYS A 63 6.71 -8.15 -20.85
N LYS A 64 6.47 -9.46 -21.07
CA LYS A 64 5.12 -9.94 -21.38
C LYS A 64 4.14 -9.70 -20.24
N MET A 65 4.58 -9.85 -18.99
CA MET A 65 3.73 -9.54 -17.83
C MET A 65 3.39 -8.05 -17.77
N TYR A 66 4.38 -7.16 -17.94
CA TYR A 66 4.14 -5.71 -18.00
C TYR A 66 3.27 -5.29 -19.18
N SER A 67 3.37 -5.96 -20.34
CA SER A 67 2.50 -5.63 -21.49
C SER A 67 1.01 -5.88 -21.20
N LEU A 68 0.69 -6.78 -20.27
CA LEU A 68 -0.70 -7.06 -19.86
C LEU A 68 -1.26 -6.05 -18.84
N ILE A 69 -0.40 -5.20 -18.25
CA ILE A 69 -0.80 -4.22 -17.23
C ILE A 69 -0.50 -2.77 -17.64
N GLY A 70 -0.38 -2.50 -18.93
CA GLY A 70 -0.20 -1.13 -19.45
C GLY A 70 1.24 -0.76 -19.84
N ASN A 71 2.13 -1.73 -20.07
CA ASN A 71 3.51 -1.58 -20.53
C ASN A 71 4.50 -0.91 -19.57
N LYS A 72 4.07 -0.58 -18.34
CA LYS A 72 4.89 0.03 -17.28
C LYS A 72 4.39 -0.38 -15.90
N SER A 73 5.19 -0.11 -14.89
CA SER A 73 4.74 -0.18 -13.49
C SER A 73 4.01 1.10 -13.11
N PRO A 74 2.84 1.04 -12.46
CA PRO A 74 2.16 2.24 -11.96
C PRO A 74 2.76 2.76 -10.65
N ILE A 75 3.73 2.06 -10.04
CA ILE A 75 4.21 2.32 -8.68
C ILE A 75 4.78 3.73 -8.51
N LEU A 76 5.45 4.28 -9.53
CA LEU A 76 5.97 5.65 -9.47
C LEU A 76 4.83 6.67 -9.46
N ASP A 77 3.90 6.55 -10.41
CA ASP A 77 2.75 7.48 -10.51
C ASP A 77 1.93 7.48 -9.20
N ILE A 78 1.71 6.30 -8.62
CA ILE A 78 1.01 6.13 -7.34
C ILE A 78 1.80 6.75 -6.19
N THR A 79 3.12 6.49 -6.11
CA THR A 79 3.96 7.04 -5.04
C THR A 79 4.06 8.57 -5.15
N MET A 80 4.07 9.12 -6.37
CA MET A 80 3.99 10.58 -6.59
C MET A 80 2.67 11.17 -6.06
N ALA A 81 1.56 10.49 -6.33
CA ALA A 81 0.25 10.90 -5.82
C ALA A 81 0.19 10.83 -4.28
N GLN A 82 0.79 9.79 -3.66
CA GLN A 82 0.92 9.65 -2.22
C GLN A 82 1.77 10.78 -1.62
N ALA A 83 2.93 11.07 -2.21
CA ALA A 83 3.82 12.13 -1.76
C ALA A 83 3.12 13.50 -1.81
N LYS A 84 2.45 13.81 -2.91
CA LYS A 84 1.68 15.05 -3.06
C LYS A 84 0.54 15.16 -2.05
N ALA A 85 -0.23 14.08 -1.85
CA ALA A 85 -1.33 14.06 -0.89
C ALA A 85 -0.82 14.25 0.55
N LEU A 86 0.29 13.60 0.91
CA LEU A 86 0.93 13.74 2.23
C LEU A 86 1.44 15.16 2.45
N GLU A 87 2.14 15.76 1.46
CA GLU A 87 2.66 17.12 1.56
C GLU A 87 1.54 18.13 1.78
N VAL A 88 0.44 17.99 1.05
CA VAL A 88 -0.76 18.83 1.24
C VAL A 88 -1.36 18.63 2.64
N ALA A 89 -1.53 17.37 3.09
CA ALA A 89 -2.12 17.06 4.40
C ALA A 89 -1.27 17.60 5.57
N LEU A 90 0.06 17.56 5.45
CA LEU A 90 0.99 18.09 6.47
C LEU A 90 0.95 19.62 6.54
N ASN A 91 0.98 20.31 5.39
CA ASN A 91 1.04 21.76 5.35
C ASN A 91 -0.32 22.43 5.62
N LEU A 92 -1.45 21.81 5.26
CA LEU A 92 -2.79 22.30 5.62
C LEU A 92 -3.04 22.27 7.14
N SER A 93 -2.49 21.30 7.85
CA SER A 93 -2.64 21.20 9.32
C SER A 93 -1.94 22.33 10.06
N SER A 94 -1.00 23.03 9.43
CA SER A 94 -0.31 24.20 9.96
C SER A 94 -1.18 25.47 9.91
N ILE A 95 -2.27 25.44 9.17
CA ILE A 95 -3.26 26.53 9.11
C ILE A 95 -4.37 26.17 10.09
N LYS A 96 -4.36 26.73 11.32
CA LYS A 96 -5.50 26.60 12.25
C LYS A 96 -6.74 27.17 11.56
N SER A 97 -7.64 26.30 11.09
CA SER A 97 -8.98 26.73 10.71
C SER A 97 -9.66 27.35 11.94
N PRO A 98 -10.25 28.56 11.83
CA PRO A 98 -11.16 29.05 12.86
C PRO A 98 -12.29 28.02 12.97
N GLN A 99 -12.50 27.44 14.15
CA GLN A 99 -13.68 26.63 14.40
C GLN A 99 -14.91 27.48 14.10
N PRO A 100 -15.86 27.01 13.25
CA PRO A 100 -17.11 27.70 13.10
C PRO A 100 -17.84 27.68 14.46
N PRO A 101 -18.42 28.81 14.90
CA PRO A 101 -19.19 28.84 16.14
C PRO A 101 -20.38 27.88 15.99
N PHE A 102 -20.52 26.95 16.93
CA PHE A 102 -21.69 26.07 17.04
C PHE A 102 -22.91 26.94 17.31
N THR A 103 -23.67 27.33 16.29
CA THR A 103 -25.02 27.83 16.45
C THR A 103 -26.02 26.71 16.17
N LYS A 104 -26.78 26.36 17.21
CA LYS A 104 -28.03 25.58 17.09
C LYS A 104 -29.02 26.42 16.29
N GLY A 105 -29.39 26.02 15.07
CA GLY A 105 -30.43 26.69 14.30
C GLY A 105 -30.58 26.10 12.91
N GLY A 106 -31.81 25.80 12.54
CA GLY A 106 -32.27 24.96 11.42
C GLY A 106 -31.84 25.40 10.02
N TYR A 107 -31.89 24.44 9.14
CA TYR A 107 -31.67 24.54 7.69
C TYR A 107 -32.76 25.35 7.01
N THR A 108 -32.38 26.48 6.37
CA THR A 108 -33.10 27.07 5.22
C THR A 108 -32.07 27.26 4.10
N GLY A 109 -32.39 26.73 2.94
CA GLY A 109 -31.46 26.73 1.80
C GLY A 109 -31.33 28.10 1.16
N GLU A 110 -30.11 28.65 1.13
CA GLU A 110 -29.70 29.71 0.22
C GLU A 110 -28.27 29.44 -0.28
N LYS A 111 -28.07 29.71 -1.57
CA LYS A 111 -26.79 29.56 -2.27
C LYS A 111 -25.76 30.52 -1.68
N ILE A 112 -24.69 30.03 -1.08
CA ILE A 112 -23.59 30.84 -0.60
C ILE A 112 -22.50 30.92 -1.67
N THR A 113 -22.38 32.08 -2.32
CA THR A 113 -21.19 32.50 -3.06
C THR A 113 -20.14 33.00 -2.07
N PRO A 114 -18.86 32.60 -2.16
CA PRO A 114 -17.83 33.07 -1.24
C PRO A 114 -17.44 34.54 -1.59
N PRO A 115 -17.40 35.48 -0.63
CA PRO A 115 -16.87 36.79 -0.88
C PRO A 115 -15.34 36.80 -0.83
N PHE A 116 -14.71 37.17 -1.94
CA PHE A 116 -13.32 37.64 -1.93
C PHE A 116 -13.27 39.03 -1.30
N THR A 117 -12.85 39.15 -0.06
CA THR A 117 -12.49 40.42 0.54
C THR A 117 -10.98 40.50 0.72
N LYS A 118 -10.37 41.50 0.04
CA LYS A 118 -9.06 42.06 0.36
C LYS A 118 -9.09 42.62 1.78
N GLY A 119 -8.52 41.95 2.74
CA GLY A 119 -8.31 42.42 4.09
C GLY A 119 -6.94 41.95 4.57
N GLY A 120 -6.06 42.90 4.94
CA GLY A 120 -4.71 42.67 5.39
C GLY A 120 -4.66 41.75 6.61
N LEU A 121 -3.91 40.67 6.51
CA LEU A 121 -3.57 39.75 7.61
C LEU A 121 -2.51 40.41 8.49
N GLY A 122 -2.96 41.00 9.61
CA GLY A 122 -2.10 41.34 10.72
C GLY A 122 -1.41 40.09 11.27
N GLY A 123 -0.12 40.21 11.52
CA GLY A 123 0.81 39.15 11.82
C GLY A 123 0.38 38.19 12.92
N ILE A 124 0.16 36.95 12.51
CA ILE A 124 0.30 35.76 13.36
C ILE A 124 1.51 35.00 12.80
N THR A 125 2.65 35.14 13.47
CA THR A 125 3.83 34.32 13.20
C THR A 125 3.52 32.87 13.59
N ASN A 126 2.96 32.11 12.65
CA ASN A 126 2.84 30.66 12.80
C ASN A 126 4.24 30.06 12.68
N SER A 127 4.83 29.68 13.80
CA SER A 127 6.15 29.06 13.94
C SER A 127 6.20 27.59 13.50
N SER A 128 5.13 27.05 12.91
CA SER A 128 5.10 25.65 12.47
C SER A 128 6.03 25.44 11.27
N PRO A 129 6.85 24.35 11.23
CA PRO A 129 7.73 24.05 10.12
C PRO A 129 6.94 23.85 8.83
N SER A 130 7.59 24.04 7.69
CA SER A 130 7.07 23.58 6.40
C SER A 130 7.56 22.17 6.12
N PHE A 131 6.76 21.38 5.41
CA PHE A 131 7.11 20.01 5.03
C PHE A 131 7.28 19.90 3.52
N ARG A 132 8.26 19.16 3.08
CA ARG A 132 8.48 18.83 1.67
C ARG A 132 8.69 17.34 1.51
N VAL A 133 7.91 16.72 0.61
CA VAL A 133 7.90 15.27 0.44
C VAL A 133 8.64 14.87 -0.84
N TYR A 134 9.58 13.96 -0.70
CA TYR A 134 10.41 13.39 -1.75
C TYR A 134 10.13 11.90 -1.89
N ILE A 135 10.57 11.32 -3.01
CA ILE A 135 10.43 9.89 -3.31
C ILE A 135 11.82 9.32 -3.56
N GLY A 136 12.18 8.26 -2.84
CA GLY A 136 13.42 7.52 -3.08
C GLY A 136 13.12 6.07 -3.44
N MET A 137 13.47 5.66 -4.65
CA MET A 137 13.31 4.29 -5.11
C MET A 137 14.61 3.51 -4.98
N CYS A 138 14.50 2.19 -4.71
CA CYS A 138 15.67 1.34 -4.57
C CYS A 138 16.26 0.87 -5.90
N TYR A 139 15.41 0.54 -6.89
CA TYR A 139 15.87 -0.18 -8.08
C TYR A 139 15.51 0.47 -9.40
N TRP A 140 14.75 1.58 -9.38
CA TRP A 140 14.46 2.40 -10.55
C TRP A 140 14.32 3.87 -10.16
N HIS A 141 14.32 4.76 -11.14
CA HIS A 141 14.29 6.20 -10.92
C HIS A 141 12.95 6.70 -10.32
N PRO A 142 13.00 7.73 -9.48
CA PRO A 142 14.19 8.42 -8.95
C PRO A 142 14.88 7.58 -7.87
N LEU A 143 16.16 7.28 -8.08
CA LEU A 143 16.96 6.51 -7.13
C LEU A 143 17.24 7.33 -5.86
N ILE A 144 17.41 6.66 -4.72
CA ILE A 144 17.81 7.30 -3.45
C ILE A 144 19.05 8.17 -3.66
N GLU A 145 20.04 7.67 -4.43
CA GLU A 145 21.29 8.36 -4.76
C GLU A 145 21.10 9.65 -5.57
N GLU A 146 20.02 9.76 -6.31
CA GLU A 146 19.68 10.95 -7.11
C GLU A 146 18.94 11.98 -6.24
N VAL A 147 18.11 11.52 -5.32
CA VAL A 147 17.21 12.37 -4.54
C VAL A 147 17.91 13.02 -3.34
N ILE A 148 18.87 12.34 -2.69
CA ILE A 148 19.58 12.91 -1.52
C ILE A 148 20.36 14.18 -1.86
N PRO A 149 21.12 14.25 -2.98
CA PRO A 149 21.72 15.51 -3.42
C PRO A 149 20.69 16.63 -3.66
N GLU A 150 19.53 16.32 -4.22
CA GLU A 150 18.45 17.28 -4.42
C GLU A 150 17.93 17.83 -3.07
N ILE A 151 17.69 16.94 -2.08
CA ILE A 151 17.28 17.29 -0.73
C ILE A 151 18.30 18.23 -0.08
N HIS A 152 19.59 17.90 -0.18
CA HIS A 152 20.67 18.72 0.36
C HIS A 152 20.73 20.11 -0.29
N ASN A 153 20.65 20.17 -1.64
CA ASN A 153 20.66 21.42 -2.39
C ASN A 153 19.45 22.30 -2.10
N ALA A 154 18.31 21.70 -1.70
CA ALA A 154 17.14 22.42 -1.21
C ALA A 154 17.32 23.00 0.21
N GLY A 155 18.48 22.78 0.86
CA GLY A 155 18.82 23.29 2.19
C GLY A 155 18.16 22.52 3.33
N ILE A 156 17.66 21.31 3.08
CA ILE A 156 17.01 20.48 4.10
C ILE A 156 18.10 19.79 4.93
N LYS A 157 18.00 19.95 6.25
CA LYS A 157 18.93 19.39 7.23
C LYS A 157 18.31 18.28 8.08
N LYS A 158 16.98 18.17 8.08
CA LYS A 158 16.20 17.20 8.86
C LYS A 158 15.32 16.39 7.92
N LEU A 159 15.45 15.07 7.94
CA LEU A 159 14.79 14.16 7.00
C LEU A 159 14.11 13.02 7.74
N ILE A 160 12.79 12.87 7.58
CA ILE A 160 12.06 11.68 7.99
C ILE A 160 11.99 10.72 6.81
N ALA A 161 12.47 9.50 7.00
CA ALA A 161 12.38 8.44 6.02
C ALA A 161 11.28 7.45 6.40
N ILE A 162 10.31 7.25 5.51
CA ILE A 162 9.22 6.30 5.69
C ILE A 162 9.33 5.21 4.64
N SER A 163 9.45 3.96 5.10
CA SER A 163 9.30 2.81 4.22
C SER A 163 7.83 2.60 3.91
N LEU A 164 7.48 2.52 2.62
CA LEU A 164 6.11 2.23 2.17
C LEU A 164 5.74 0.74 2.27
N TYR A 165 6.53 -0.03 3.01
CA TYR A 165 6.20 -1.39 3.43
C TYR A 165 5.72 -1.36 4.89
N PRO A 166 4.46 -1.72 5.18
CA PRO A 166 3.92 -1.67 6.53
C PRO A 166 4.66 -2.59 7.51
N GLN A 167 5.01 -3.77 7.03
CA GLN A 167 5.74 -4.78 7.79
C GLN A 167 7.23 -4.68 7.48
N TYR A 168 8.06 -4.69 8.52
CA TYR A 168 9.51 -4.70 8.38
C TYR A 168 10.01 -6.05 7.90
N SER A 169 10.97 -6.02 6.98
CA SER A 169 11.90 -7.11 6.71
C SER A 169 13.27 -6.55 6.36
N VAL A 170 14.31 -7.31 6.68
CA VAL A 170 15.67 -6.97 6.24
C VAL A 170 15.79 -6.90 4.72
N ALA A 171 14.98 -7.67 4.00
CA ALA A 171 14.95 -7.73 2.54
C ALA A 171 14.19 -6.54 1.89
N THR A 172 13.43 -5.75 2.64
CA THR A 172 12.64 -4.63 2.12
C THR A 172 13.00 -3.32 2.81
N SER A 173 12.33 -3.03 3.93
CA SER A 173 12.59 -1.80 4.71
C SER A 173 14.06 -1.72 5.16
N GLY A 174 14.64 -2.83 5.63
CA GLY A 174 16.05 -2.89 6.07
C GLY A 174 17.02 -2.55 4.96
N SER A 175 16.87 -3.13 3.77
CA SER A 175 17.67 -2.83 2.58
C SER A 175 17.55 -1.36 2.17
N SER A 176 16.30 -0.84 2.11
CA SER A 176 16.05 0.57 1.74
C SER A 176 16.71 1.55 2.72
N PHE A 177 16.61 1.31 4.02
CA PHE A 177 17.27 2.17 5.02
C PHE A 177 18.77 2.04 5.05
N SER A 178 19.31 0.84 4.82
CA SER A 178 20.78 0.64 4.73
C SER A 178 21.33 1.45 3.55
N ARG A 179 20.66 1.41 2.40
CA ARG A 179 21.03 2.20 1.23
C ARG A 179 20.91 3.70 1.48
N LEU A 180 19.79 4.15 2.05
CA LEU A 180 19.60 5.55 2.41
C LEU A 180 20.70 6.06 3.36
N LYS A 181 20.99 5.32 4.43
CA LYS A 181 22.03 5.70 5.40
C LYS A 181 23.40 5.79 4.77
N ALA A 182 23.74 4.88 3.86
CA ALA A 182 25.01 4.90 3.14
C ALA A 182 25.17 6.17 2.29
N VAL A 183 24.09 6.60 1.61
CA VAL A 183 24.12 7.82 0.77
C VAL A 183 24.11 9.09 1.62
N VAL A 184 23.30 9.13 2.67
CA VAL A 184 23.17 10.32 3.55
C VAL A 184 24.44 10.58 4.35
N ALA A 185 25.28 9.57 4.58
CA ALA A 185 26.54 9.73 5.34
C ALA A 185 27.48 10.81 4.77
N ASP A 186 27.38 11.12 3.49
CA ASP A 186 28.17 12.16 2.82
C ASP A 186 27.56 13.57 2.93
N TYR A 187 26.42 13.72 3.60
CA TYR A 187 25.66 14.97 3.69
C TYR A 187 25.35 15.35 5.14
N PRO A 188 25.33 16.65 5.49
CA PRO A 188 24.97 17.12 6.83
C PRO A 188 23.43 17.09 7.04
N ILE A 189 22.83 15.91 6.90
CA ILE A 189 21.40 15.68 7.04
C ILE A 189 21.17 14.72 8.21
N GLU A 190 20.43 15.16 9.21
CA GLU A 190 19.93 14.34 10.30
C GLU A 190 18.72 13.51 9.80
N ILE A 191 18.77 12.18 9.99
CA ILE A 191 17.70 11.30 9.52
C ILE A 191 16.98 10.59 10.66
N PHE A 192 15.66 10.51 10.57
CA PHE A 192 14.81 9.66 11.41
C PHE A 192 14.07 8.64 10.54
N CYS A 193 14.19 7.34 10.88
CA CYS A 193 13.64 6.26 10.05
C CYS A 193 12.41 5.61 10.70
N ILE A 194 11.27 5.64 10.03
CA ILE A 194 10.05 4.92 10.42
C ILE A 194 10.07 3.55 9.72
N SER A 195 10.53 2.54 10.45
CA SER A 195 10.85 1.23 9.88
C SER A 195 9.66 0.27 9.77
N SER A 196 8.62 0.47 10.57
CA SER A 196 7.45 -0.42 10.61
C SER A 196 6.24 0.32 11.19
N TRP A 197 5.07 0.05 10.64
CA TRP A 197 3.83 0.70 11.04
C TRP A 197 2.59 -0.22 10.83
N PHE A 198 2.82 -1.51 10.87
CA PHE A 198 1.88 -2.59 10.57
C PHE A 198 0.63 -2.65 11.47
N LYS A 199 0.64 -1.96 12.63
CA LYS A 199 -0.51 -1.83 13.56
C LYS A 199 -1.04 -0.41 13.65
N HIS A 200 -0.61 0.50 12.77
CA HIS A 200 -1.08 1.88 12.84
C HIS A 200 -2.62 1.93 12.69
N PRO A 201 -3.37 2.55 13.63
CA PRO A 201 -4.83 2.46 13.65
C PRO A 201 -5.48 2.89 12.33
N LEU A 202 -5.10 4.03 11.78
CA LEU A 202 -5.65 4.54 10.51
C LEU A 202 -5.29 3.65 9.30
N TYR A 203 -4.13 2.98 9.33
CA TYR A 203 -3.81 1.96 8.32
C TYR A 203 -4.73 0.75 8.42
N ILE A 204 -4.99 0.27 9.64
CA ILE A 204 -5.93 -0.82 9.87
C ILE A 204 -7.34 -0.44 9.43
N GLU A 205 -7.79 0.78 9.75
CA GLU A 205 -9.09 1.30 9.28
C GLU A 205 -9.17 1.33 7.76
N ALA A 206 -8.12 1.79 7.07
CA ALA A 206 -8.07 1.77 5.61
C ALA A 206 -8.20 0.35 5.04
N LEU A 207 -7.53 -0.65 5.63
CA LEU A 207 -7.67 -2.05 5.23
C LEU A 207 -9.08 -2.58 5.49
N VAL A 208 -9.66 -2.27 6.63
CA VAL A 208 -11.03 -2.66 6.98
C VAL A 208 -12.03 -2.09 5.97
N ASP A 209 -11.87 -0.83 5.56
CA ASP A 209 -12.72 -0.18 4.57
C ASP A 209 -12.70 -0.90 3.21
N VAL A 210 -11.51 -1.19 2.68
CA VAL A 210 -11.41 -1.87 1.38
C VAL A 210 -11.87 -3.32 1.47
N ILE A 211 -11.69 -4.01 2.61
CA ILE A 211 -12.20 -5.36 2.83
C ILE A 211 -13.73 -5.35 2.85
N LYS A 212 -14.37 -4.44 3.60
CA LYS A 212 -15.84 -4.31 3.64
C LYS A 212 -16.41 -4.04 2.25
N LYS A 213 -15.84 -3.10 1.50
CA LYS A 213 -16.24 -2.81 0.11
C LYS A 213 -16.10 -4.04 -0.80
N GLY A 214 -14.97 -4.76 -0.68
CA GLY A 214 -14.73 -5.98 -1.43
C GLY A 214 -15.76 -7.08 -1.12
N MET A 215 -16.10 -7.31 0.14
CA MET A 215 -17.12 -8.26 0.55
C MET A 215 -18.52 -7.85 0.04
N GLU A 216 -18.86 -6.57 0.08
CA GLU A 216 -20.14 -6.05 -0.41
C GLU A 216 -20.30 -6.26 -1.91
N SER A 217 -19.24 -6.21 -2.70
CA SER A 217 -19.28 -6.47 -4.13
C SER A 217 -19.79 -7.88 -4.50
N PHE A 218 -19.51 -8.88 -3.65
CA PHE A 218 -20.06 -10.25 -3.83
C PHE A 218 -21.56 -10.30 -3.59
N ARG A 219 -22.08 -9.54 -2.62
CA ARG A 219 -23.51 -9.47 -2.32
C ARG A 219 -24.31 -8.88 -3.47
N GLN A 220 -23.85 -7.75 -4.01
CA GLN A 220 -24.50 -7.07 -5.13
C GLN A 220 -24.63 -7.97 -6.37
N GLU A 221 -23.59 -8.74 -6.71
CA GLU A 221 -23.67 -9.69 -7.83
C GLU A 221 -24.67 -10.83 -7.60
N THR A 222 -24.79 -11.30 -6.36
CA THR A 222 -25.75 -12.35 -6.01
C THR A 222 -27.19 -11.83 -6.11
N GLU A 223 -27.45 -10.60 -5.67
CA GLU A 223 -28.77 -9.95 -5.79
C GLU A 223 -29.15 -9.71 -7.25
N VAL A 224 -28.23 -9.22 -8.09
CA VAL A 224 -28.47 -9.01 -9.52
C VAL A 224 -28.77 -10.32 -10.26
N LYS A 225 -28.02 -11.40 -9.93
CA LYS A 225 -28.28 -12.73 -10.50
C LYS A 225 -29.65 -13.28 -10.08
N SER A 226 -30.03 -13.09 -8.83
CA SER A 226 -31.35 -13.52 -8.31
C SER A 226 -32.54 -12.74 -8.93
N GLN A 227 -32.35 -11.46 -9.21
CA GLN A 227 -33.37 -10.65 -9.90
C GLN A 227 -33.51 -11.05 -11.38
N LYS A 228 -32.41 -11.29 -12.09
CA LYS A 228 -32.45 -11.77 -13.48
C LYS A 228 -33.13 -13.15 -13.62
N SER A 229 -32.91 -14.04 -12.66
CA SER A 229 -33.60 -15.36 -12.67
C SER A 229 -35.08 -15.27 -12.34
N LYS A 230 -35.52 -14.26 -11.58
CA LYS A 230 -36.94 -14.00 -11.32
C LYS A 230 -37.69 -13.39 -12.52
N VAL A 231 -37.00 -12.63 -13.36
CA VAL A 231 -37.59 -12.03 -14.58
C VAL A 231 -37.80 -13.07 -15.71
N SER A 232 -37.11 -14.21 -15.67
CA SER A 232 -37.26 -15.30 -16.65
C SER A 232 -38.34 -16.35 -16.30
N LEU A 233 -39.04 -16.22 -15.18
CA LEU A 233 -40.11 -17.10 -14.78
C LEU A 233 -41.46 -16.50 -15.14
N SER A 234 -42.23 -17.25 -15.94
CA SER A 234 -43.55 -17.05 -16.49
C SER A 234 -44.60 -16.43 -15.52
N PRO A 235 -45.65 -15.73 -16.03
CA PRO A 235 -46.56 -14.92 -15.22
C PRO A 235 -47.62 -15.69 -14.42
N ASN A 236 -47.44 -16.98 -14.13
CA ASN A 236 -48.45 -17.83 -13.47
C ASN A 236 -47.94 -18.50 -12.17
N ASN A 237 -47.46 -17.73 -11.19
CA ASN A 237 -47.32 -18.24 -9.83
C ASN A 237 -47.87 -17.24 -8.79
N PRO A 238 -48.60 -17.72 -7.75
CA PRO A 238 -49.22 -16.85 -6.74
C PRO A 238 -48.16 -16.08 -5.92
N PRO A 239 -48.53 -14.90 -5.38
CA PRO A 239 -47.56 -14.06 -4.63
C PRO A 239 -47.07 -14.73 -3.34
N ASN A 240 -45.78 -14.78 -3.16
CA ASN A 240 -45.15 -15.18 -1.92
C ASN A 240 -45.53 -14.23 -0.78
N PRO A 241 -45.66 -14.74 0.47
CA PRO A 241 -46.00 -13.93 1.63
C PRO A 241 -44.93 -12.85 1.93
N PRO A 242 -45.31 -11.73 2.56
CA PRO A 242 -44.43 -10.61 2.79
C PRO A 242 -43.23 -11.02 3.72
N LEU A 243 -42.04 -10.62 3.35
CA LEU A 243 -40.85 -10.74 4.21
C LEU A 243 -41.08 -9.89 5.47
N GLU A 244 -41.03 -10.53 6.65
CA GLU A 244 -41.03 -9.85 7.93
C GLU A 244 -39.88 -8.82 8.03
N LYS A 245 -40.26 -7.57 8.28
CA LYS A 245 -39.36 -6.50 8.67
C LYS A 245 -39.02 -6.66 10.16
N GLY A 246 -37.77 -6.90 10.48
CA GLY A 246 -37.27 -6.70 11.81
C GLY A 246 -36.32 -7.80 12.30
N GLY A 247 -35.05 -7.48 12.41
CA GLY A 247 -34.07 -8.33 13.08
C GLY A 247 -32.67 -7.71 12.96
N LYS A 248 -32.08 -7.33 14.10
CA LYS A 248 -30.66 -7.01 14.28
C LYS A 248 -29.83 -8.18 13.74
N GLY A 249 -29.19 -8.03 12.59
CA GLY A 249 -28.40 -9.12 11.98
C GLY A 249 -27.88 -8.77 10.58
N GLY A 250 -27.30 -7.58 10.40
CA GLY A 250 -26.75 -7.15 9.10
C GLY A 250 -25.54 -7.97 8.62
N PHE A 251 -24.98 -8.87 9.44
CA PHE A 251 -23.80 -9.67 9.12
C PHE A 251 -24.08 -11.16 8.80
N GLU A 252 -25.26 -11.69 9.16
CA GLU A 252 -25.54 -13.13 9.05
C GLU A 252 -25.90 -13.64 7.63
N ARG A 253 -25.99 -12.76 6.61
CA ARG A 253 -26.26 -13.13 5.21
C ARG A 253 -25.21 -12.64 4.23
N MET A 254 -24.00 -12.35 4.67
CA MET A 254 -22.87 -12.22 3.76
C MET A 254 -22.56 -13.65 3.27
N GLY A 255 -22.87 -13.94 2.00
CA GLY A 255 -22.57 -15.25 1.40
C GLY A 255 -21.15 -15.69 1.80
N ASP A 256 -20.91 -17.00 1.84
CA ASP A 256 -19.67 -17.62 2.36
C ASP A 256 -18.41 -17.12 1.62
N VAL A 257 -18.00 -15.87 1.92
CA VAL A 257 -16.82 -15.22 1.36
C VAL A 257 -15.64 -15.46 2.29
N HIS A 258 -14.61 -16.09 1.78
CA HIS A 258 -13.35 -16.28 2.47
C HIS A 258 -12.35 -15.19 2.10
N VAL A 259 -11.75 -14.54 3.09
CA VAL A 259 -10.69 -13.54 2.89
C VAL A 259 -9.35 -14.23 2.83
N LEU A 260 -8.63 -14.08 1.72
CA LEU A 260 -7.28 -14.59 1.53
C LEU A 260 -6.28 -13.44 1.60
N PHE A 261 -5.60 -13.28 2.74
CA PHE A 261 -4.47 -12.39 2.84
C PHE A 261 -3.31 -12.97 2.04
N SER A 262 -2.85 -12.24 1.04
CA SER A 262 -1.70 -12.61 0.22
C SER A 262 -0.54 -11.66 0.49
N ALA A 263 0.58 -12.21 0.93
CA ALA A 263 1.81 -11.48 1.20
C ALA A 263 2.91 -11.87 0.21
N HIS A 264 3.88 -10.99 -0.02
CA HIS A 264 5.08 -11.37 -0.76
C HIS A 264 5.82 -12.48 -0.02
N SER A 265 6.21 -13.54 -0.73
CA SER A 265 6.98 -14.61 -0.11
C SER A 265 8.44 -14.19 0.13
N LEU A 266 8.98 -14.58 1.25
CA LEU A 266 10.40 -14.43 1.55
C LEU A 266 11.07 -15.81 1.67
N PRO A 267 12.40 -15.90 1.44
CA PRO A 267 13.14 -17.12 1.75
C PRO A 267 12.96 -17.50 3.22
N GLN A 268 12.60 -18.76 3.49
CA GLN A 268 12.38 -19.27 4.84
C GLN A 268 13.57 -18.98 5.77
N LYS A 269 14.79 -19.04 5.23
CA LYS A 269 16.02 -18.76 5.97
C LYS A 269 16.03 -17.36 6.62
N ILE A 270 15.48 -16.34 5.96
CA ILE A 270 15.41 -14.97 6.51
C ILE A 270 14.56 -14.97 7.77
N ILE A 271 13.45 -15.70 7.76
CA ILE A 271 12.54 -15.80 8.91
C ILE A 271 13.21 -16.62 10.04
N ASP A 272 13.87 -17.70 9.69
CA ASP A 272 14.62 -18.56 10.66
C ASP A 272 15.76 -17.78 11.33
N GLU A 273 16.31 -16.77 10.66
CA GLU A 273 17.32 -15.82 11.19
C GLU A 273 16.70 -14.72 12.06
N GLY A 274 15.39 -14.72 12.31
CA GLY A 274 14.71 -13.80 13.24
C GLY A 274 14.06 -12.59 12.61
N ASP A 275 13.84 -12.57 11.27
CA ASP A 275 13.12 -11.48 10.62
C ASP A 275 11.66 -11.43 11.10
N PRO A 276 11.15 -10.25 11.53
CA PRO A 276 9.82 -10.14 12.13
C PRO A 276 8.66 -10.11 11.11
N TYR A 277 8.93 -10.25 9.82
CA TYR A 277 7.95 -10.06 8.75
C TYR A 277 6.65 -10.85 8.94
N VAL A 278 6.76 -12.17 9.18
CA VAL A 278 5.59 -13.04 9.37
C VAL A 278 4.81 -12.66 10.62
N SER A 279 5.49 -12.38 11.73
CA SER A 279 4.84 -11.96 12.98
C SER A 279 4.13 -10.63 12.84
N GLN A 280 4.68 -9.70 12.05
CA GLN A 280 4.07 -8.40 11.78
C GLN A 280 2.86 -8.52 10.83
N ILE A 281 2.89 -9.40 9.83
CA ILE A 281 1.71 -9.73 9.00
C ILE A 281 0.57 -10.26 9.87
N LEU A 282 0.86 -11.25 10.72
CA LEU A 282 -0.12 -11.81 11.65
C LEU A 282 -0.63 -10.75 12.63
N GLY A 283 0.23 -9.82 13.05
CA GLY A 283 -0.14 -8.66 13.85
C GLY A 283 -1.14 -7.75 13.13
N THR A 284 -0.93 -7.45 11.84
CA THR A 284 -1.87 -6.68 11.02
C THR A 284 -3.23 -7.40 10.91
N ILE A 285 -3.21 -8.71 10.61
CA ILE A 285 -4.43 -9.53 10.53
C ILE A 285 -5.16 -9.53 11.87
N GLY A 286 -4.42 -9.66 12.97
CA GLY A 286 -4.98 -9.64 14.32
C GLY A 286 -5.70 -8.32 14.63
N GLU A 287 -5.16 -7.16 14.24
CA GLU A 287 -5.86 -5.88 14.43
C GLU A 287 -7.12 -5.76 13.54
N ILE A 288 -7.07 -6.23 12.29
CA ILE A 288 -8.24 -6.26 11.39
C ILE A 288 -9.36 -7.14 11.99
N THR A 289 -9.02 -8.32 12.48
CA THR A 289 -10.01 -9.30 12.99
C THR A 289 -10.62 -8.91 14.33
N LYS A 290 -10.03 -7.97 15.08
CA LYS A 290 -10.67 -7.32 16.23
C LYS A 290 -11.84 -6.41 15.81
N ILE A 291 -11.79 -5.84 14.59
CA ILE A 291 -12.79 -4.87 14.10
C ILE A 291 -13.89 -5.55 13.29
N ILE A 292 -13.52 -6.57 12.48
CA ILE A 292 -14.47 -7.28 11.61
C ILE A 292 -14.33 -8.80 11.78
N GLN A 293 -15.47 -9.49 11.83
CA GLN A 293 -15.51 -10.96 11.83
C GLN A 293 -15.46 -11.47 10.40
N ILE A 294 -14.38 -12.19 10.05
CA ILE A 294 -14.15 -12.76 8.71
C ILE A 294 -13.57 -14.18 8.80
N LYS A 295 -13.92 -15.03 7.85
CA LYS A 295 -13.20 -16.28 7.62
C LYS A 295 -11.95 -15.96 6.83
N TRP A 296 -10.77 -16.11 7.40
CA TRP A 296 -9.55 -15.69 6.75
C TRP A 296 -8.51 -16.80 6.61
N HIS A 297 -7.64 -16.63 5.65
CA HIS A 297 -6.49 -17.47 5.34
C HIS A 297 -5.29 -16.59 5.02
N LEU A 298 -4.09 -17.11 5.20
CA LEU A 298 -2.84 -16.47 4.79
C LEU A 298 -2.14 -17.32 3.73
N SER A 299 -1.58 -16.67 2.72
CA SER A 299 -0.75 -17.29 1.69
C SER A 299 0.37 -16.36 1.26
N TYR A 300 1.35 -16.92 0.55
CA TYR A 300 2.50 -16.19 0.07
C TYR A 300 2.63 -16.30 -1.45
N GLN A 301 2.88 -15.16 -2.12
CA GLN A 301 3.00 -15.07 -3.58
C GLN A 301 4.42 -14.74 -4.05
N SER A 302 4.66 -14.78 -5.36
CA SER A 302 5.89 -14.29 -6.01
C SER A 302 7.15 -15.09 -5.71
N LYS A 303 7.03 -16.40 -5.41
CA LYS A 303 8.18 -17.30 -5.24
C LYS A 303 9.10 -17.28 -6.46
N SER A 304 10.42 -17.23 -6.27
CA SER A 304 11.39 -17.13 -7.35
C SER A 304 12.71 -17.85 -7.06
N GLY A 305 13.09 -18.80 -7.92
CA GLY A 305 14.35 -19.54 -7.81
C GLY A 305 14.30 -20.74 -6.84
N PRO A 306 15.41 -21.47 -6.70
CA PRO A 306 15.47 -22.80 -6.06
C PRO A 306 15.75 -22.75 -4.56
N VAL A 307 15.19 -21.76 -3.84
CA VAL A 307 15.31 -21.68 -2.37
C VAL A 307 13.99 -22.06 -1.71
N LYS A 308 14.03 -22.47 -0.45
CA LYS A 308 12.83 -22.71 0.34
C LYS A 308 12.17 -21.37 0.67
N TRP A 309 10.94 -21.20 0.25
CA TRP A 309 10.12 -20.00 0.45
C TRP A 309 9.09 -20.22 1.55
N LEU A 310 8.53 -19.12 2.04
CA LEU A 310 7.36 -19.17 2.93
C LEU A 310 6.19 -19.90 2.26
N GLU A 311 5.45 -20.66 3.04
CA GLU A 311 4.31 -21.50 2.63
C GLU A 311 3.07 -21.21 3.50
N PRO A 312 1.87 -21.56 3.02
CA PRO A 312 1.55 -22.07 1.70
C PRO A 312 1.60 -21.00 0.61
N SER A 313 1.89 -21.38 -0.63
CA SER A 313 1.77 -20.44 -1.75
C SER A 313 0.30 -20.14 -2.08
N THR A 314 0.07 -18.99 -2.75
CA THR A 314 -1.30 -18.57 -3.08
C THR A 314 -2.02 -19.56 -4.00
N ASP A 315 -1.32 -20.19 -4.94
CA ASP A 315 -1.90 -21.22 -5.81
C ASP A 315 -2.25 -22.51 -5.06
N GLU A 316 -1.40 -22.95 -4.11
CA GLU A 316 -1.68 -24.09 -3.22
C GLU A 316 -2.90 -23.81 -2.33
N LYS A 317 -2.96 -22.60 -1.74
CA LYS A 317 -4.08 -22.21 -0.90
C LYS A 317 -5.41 -22.12 -1.66
N LEU A 318 -5.39 -21.64 -2.90
CA LEU A 318 -6.60 -21.63 -3.75
C LEU A 318 -7.10 -23.05 -4.06
N LYS A 319 -6.20 -24.00 -4.32
CA LYS A 319 -6.57 -25.42 -4.52
C LYS A 319 -7.18 -26.01 -3.26
N GLU A 320 -6.54 -25.80 -2.11
CA GLU A 320 -7.07 -26.26 -0.81
C GLU A 320 -8.47 -25.71 -0.53
N LEU A 321 -8.71 -24.41 -0.82
CA LEU A 321 -10.01 -23.78 -0.64
C LEU A 321 -11.07 -24.36 -1.59
N ALA A 322 -10.69 -24.67 -2.84
CA ALA A 322 -11.59 -25.32 -3.80
C ALA A 322 -12.00 -26.72 -3.34
N GLU A 323 -11.04 -27.52 -2.85
CA GLU A 323 -11.28 -28.86 -2.29
C GLU A 323 -12.21 -28.82 -1.08
N LYS A 324 -12.17 -27.74 -0.28
CA LYS A 324 -13.09 -27.49 0.84
C LYS A 324 -14.45 -26.94 0.40
N GLY A 325 -14.69 -26.80 -0.91
CA GLY A 325 -15.96 -26.32 -1.46
C GLY A 325 -16.16 -24.80 -1.42
N VAL A 326 -15.14 -24.02 -1.09
CA VAL A 326 -15.21 -22.55 -1.06
C VAL A 326 -15.47 -22.03 -2.47
N LYS A 327 -16.46 -21.13 -2.61
CA LYS A 327 -16.87 -20.56 -3.91
C LYS A 327 -16.46 -19.10 -4.10
N ASN A 328 -16.30 -18.35 -3.02
CA ASN A 328 -16.01 -16.92 -3.08
C ASN A 328 -14.76 -16.61 -2.26
N VAL A 329 -13.77 -16.03 -2.91
CA VAL A 329 -12.50 -15.64 -2.27
C VAL A 329 -12.21 -14.17 -2.55
N LEU A 330 -12.05 -13.38 -1.49
CA LEU A 330 -11.60 -11.99 -1.54
C LEU A 330 -10.12 -11.94 -1.17
N VAL A 331 -9.27 -11.60 -2.14
CA VAL A 331 -7.82 -11.47 -1.89
C VAL A 331 -7.49 -10.08 -1.37
N VAL A 332 -6.71 -10.03 -0.29
CA VAL A 332 -6.18 -8.81 0.32
C VAL A 332 -4.65 -8.85 0.21
N PRO A 333 -4.01 -8.01 -0.62
CA PRO A 333 -2.56 -7.95 -0.75
C PRO A 333 -1.96 -7.22 0.46
N ILE A 334 -1.80 -7.94 1.59
CA ILE A 334 -1.54 -7.35 2.92
C ILE A 334 -0.15 -6.72 3.07
N SER A 335 0.83 -7.12 2.27
CA SER A 335 2.18 -6.54 2.29
C SER A 335 2.38 -5.39 1.30
N PHE A 336 1.33 -5.04 0.54
CA PHE A 336 1.39 -4.02 -0.51
C PHE A 336 0.33 -2.95 -0.30
N ILE A 337 0.74 -1.71 -0.35
CA ILE A 337 -0.17 -0.56 -0.23
C ILE A 337 -0.51 0.05 -1.59
N SER A 338 0.26 -0.23 -2.63
CA SER A 338 0.13 0.34 -3.97
C SER A 338 -0.02 -0.74 -5.02
N ASP A 339 -0.77 -0.45 -6.08
CA ASP A 339 -0.85 -1.33 -7.23
C ASP A 339 0.49 -1.42 -7.97
N HIS A 340 0.85 -2.62 -8.36
CA HIS A 340 2.05 -2.96 -9.09
C HIS A 340 1.90 -4.32 -9.79
N ILE A 341 2.97 -4.87 -10.34
CA ILE A 341 2.92 -6.11 -11.12
C ILE A 341 2.37 -7.30 -10.32
N GLU A 342 2.64 -7.37 -9.01
CA GLU A 342 2.21 -8.49 -8.17
C GLU A 342 0.73 -8.42 -7.79
N THR A 343 0.10 -7.24 -7.85
CA THR A 343 -1.35 -7.09 -7.70
C THR A 343 -2.05 -7.22 -9.05
N LEU A 344 -1.66 -6.42 -10.03
CA LEU A 344 -2.34 -6.31 -11.32
C LEU A 344 -2.14 -7.52 -12.23
N TYR A 345 -0.98 -8.18 -12.17
CA TYR A 345 -0.73 -9.37 -12.98
C TYR A 345 -0.91 -10.66 -12.18
N GLU A 346 -0.24 -10.81 -11.03
CA GLU A 346 -0.30 -12.09 -10.32
C GLU A 346 -1.69 -12.36 -9.74
N ILE A 347 -2.32 -11.36 -9.08
CA ILE A 347 -3.64 -11.57 -8.49
C ILE A 347 -4.74 -11.45 -9.54
N ASP A 348 -4.79 -10.31 -10.27
CA ASP A 348 -5.93 -9.99 -11.13
C ASP A 348 -5.98 -10.79 -12.44
N ILE A 349 -4.84 -11.37 -12.87
CA ILE A 349 -4.76 -12.18 -14.09
C ILE A 349 -4.42 -13.64 -13.74
N LEU A 350 -3.25 -13.90 -13.13
CA LEU A 350 -2.75 -15.26 -12.96
C LEU A 350 -3.62 -16.06 -11.97
N TYR A 351 -3.79 -15.56 -10.74
CA TYR A 351 -4.55 -16.27 -9.71
C TYR A 351 -6.06 -16.22 -9.97
N LYS A 352 -6.58 -15.15 -10.59
CA LYS A 352 -7.96 -15.11 -11.03
C LYS A 352 -8.28 -16.19 -12.05
N ASN A 353 -7.45 -16.37 -13.09
CA ASN A 353 -7.60 -17.44 -14.07
C ASN A 353 -7.48 -18.84 -13.43
N LEU A 354 -6.63 -19.02 -12.42
CA LEU A 354 -6.54 -20.27 -11.68
C LEU A 354 -7.82 -20.52 -10.88
N ALA A 355 -8.30 -19.52 -10.15
CA ALA A 355 -9.51 -19.61 -9.34
C ALA A 355 -10.74 -19.97 -10.17
N GLU A 356 -10.89 -19.35 -11.35
CA GLU A 356 -11.96 -19.67 -12.30
C GLU A 356 -11.95 -21.13 -12.71
N LYS A 357 -10.76 -21.70 -13.02
CA LYS A 357 -10.61 -23.11 -13.35
C LYS A 357 -10.94 -24.05 -12.17
N LEU A 358 -10.79 -23.58 -10.95
CA LEU A 358 -11.13 -24.29 -9.72
C LEU A 358 -12.59 -24.07 -9.29
N GLY A 359 -13.38 -23.32 -10.05
CA GLY A 359 -14.77 -23.00 -9.74
C GLY A 359 -14.94 -22.03 -8.57
N ILE A 360 -13.93 -21.17 -8.34
CA ILE A 360 -13.91 -20.11 -7.33
C ILE A 360 -14.10 -18.76 -8.04
N THR A 361 -15.03 -17.94 -7.55
CA THR A 361 -15.10 -16.52 -7.87
C THR A 361 -14.06 -15.77 -7.03
N LEU A 362 -12.98 -15.29 -7.66
CA LEU A 362 -11.95 -14.52 -6.99
C LEU A 362 -12.10 -13.03 -7.30
N LYS A 363 -12.11 -12.22 -6.26
CA LYS A 363 -11.99 -10.75 -6.35
C LYS A 363 -10.82 -10.30 -5.49
N ARG A 364 -10.21 -9.18 -5.84
CA ARG A 364 -9.20 -8.50 -5.03
C ARG A 364 -9.76 -7.19 -4.49
N VAL A 365 -9.41 -6.84 -3.26
CA VAL A 365 -9.67 -5.47 -2.76
C VAL A 365 -8.81 -4.47 -3.54
N ASP A 366 -9.28 -3.23 -3.65
CA ASP A 366 -8.45 -2.15 -4.15
C ASP A 366 -7.21 -1.99 -3.27
N SER A 367 -6.05 -1.73 -3.88
CA SER A 367 -4.87 -1.32 -3.13
C SER A 367 -5.12 0.03 -2.47
N LEU A 368 -4.49 0.31 -1.33
CA LEU A 368 -4.74 1.56 -0.61
C LEU A 368 -4.38 2.79 -1.44
N ASN A 369 -3.34 2.72 -2.26
CA ASN A 369 -2.91 3.81 -3.13
C ASN A 369 -2.93 5.17 -2.39
N THR A 370 -3.88 6.05 -2.68
CA THR A 370 -4.09 7.34 -1.99
C THR A 370 -5.32 7.34 -1.06
N HIS A 371 -5.68 6.18 -0.50
CA HIS A 371 -6.82 6.08 0.43
C HIS A 371 -6.72 7.13 1.55
N PRO A 372 -7.78 7.89 1.86
CA PRO A 372 -7.71 9.00 2.83
C PRO A 372 -7.14 8.60 4.19
N HIS A 373 -7.62 7.50 4.79
CA HIS A 373 -7.10 7.02 6.08
C HIS A 373 -5.62 6.61 5.99
N PHE A 374 -5.15 6.11 4.85
CA PHE A 374 -3.75 5.79 4.66
C PHE A 374 -2.88 7.06 4.59
N ILE A 375 -3.31 8.10 3.89
CA ILE A 375 -2.59 9.39 3.86
C ILE A 375 -2.58 10.04 5.25
N GLU A 376 -3.68 10.00 5.99
CA GLU A 376 -3.72 10.47 7.38
C GLU A 376 -2.82 9.63 8.30
N ALA A 377 -2.68 8.32 8.07
CA ALA A 377 -1.73 7.48 8.80
C ALA A 377 -0.28 7.94 8.57
N LEU A 378 0.10 8.22 7.32
CA LEU A 378 1.43 8.74 6.99
C LEU A 378 1.68 10.09 7.68
N LYS A 379 0.70 10.98 7.67
CA LYS A 379 0.76 12.29 8.33
C LYS A 379 0.93 12.15 9.84
N ASP A 380 0.12 11.32 10.50
CA ASP A 380 0.21 11.09 11.95
C ASP A 380 1.59 10.55 12.34
N MET A 381 2.13 9.61 11.56
CA MET A 381 3.47 9.08 11.76
C MET A 381 4.55 10.18 11.64
N VAL A 382 4.47 11.03 10.61
CA VAL A 382 5.40 12.16 10.48
C VAL A 382 5.32 13.08 11.69
N GLN A 383 4.12 13.51 12.06
CA GLN A 383 3.93 14.46 13.17
C GLN A 383 4.39 13.91 14.52
N LYS A 384 4.16 12.61 14.79
CA LYS A 384 4.65 11.94 16.00
C LYS A 384 6.18 11.89 16.03
N ASN A 385 6.79 11.49 14.91
CA ASN A 385 8.24 11.33 14.86
C ASN A 385 8.99 12.68 14.86
N VAL A 386 8.42 13.75 14.31
CA VAL A 386 8.96 15.12 14.45
C VAL A 386 9.03 15.51 15.93
N LYS A 387 7.97 15.22 16.70
CA LYS A 387 7.94 15.49 18.15
C LYS A 387 8.93 14.61 18.92
N GLU A 388 9.00 13.32 18.61
CA GLU A 388 9.94 12.37 19.24
C GLU A 388 11.39 12.71 18.96
N ALA A 389 11.71 13.22 17.77
CA ALA A 389 13.03 13.71 17.41
C ALA A 389 13.40 15.03 18.11
N GLY A 390 12.45 15.67 18.82
CA GLY A 390 12.67 16.98 19.43
C GLY A 390 12.84 18.11 18.42
N TRP A 391 12.37 17.92 17.19
CA TRP A 391 12.46 18.95 16.17
C TRP A 391 11.34 19.97 16.35
N PRO A 392 11.57 21.27 16.04
CA PRO A 392 10.55 22.30 16.22
C PRO A 392 9.33 22.01 15.35
N VAL A 393 8.14 22.09 15.95
CA VAL A 393 6.83 21.83 15.31
C VAL A 393 6.08 23.15 15.10
#